data_20aa2c45e6a2c0c134d1c18686702a78
#
_entry.id   20aa2c45e6a2c0c134d1c18686702a78
#
_cell.length_a   1.000
_cell.length_b   1.000
_cell.length_c   1.000
_cell.angle_alpha   90.00
_cell.angle_beta   90.00
_cell.angle_gamma   90.00
#
_symmetry.space_group_name_H-M   'P 1'
#
loop_
_entity.id
_entity.type
_entity.pdbx_description
1 polymer ?
#
loop_
_entity_poly.entity_id
_entity_poly.type
_entity_poly.pdbx_seq_one_letter_code
_entity_poly.pdbx_strand_id
1 'polypeptide(L)'
;MARRTRASRTRTLLARAALPLALMLGAAFPAHAATEGVTAGGVNDFSCRPGAAHPEPVVLLHGTFATWYEDLNFLQLDLAARGYCTFALTYGAYDGFPLVGGLKPVAVSNLEIKEYVEKVRGATGADKVSVVGHSEGGLQALYLAKMQGIQPHIKAVVAIAPPTHGTNAAGLLDLGDKLIGRATMEKIVTTIGIPVLADEVPGGPAILALNDGPVAQPGIAYTIITSRYDELVTPTETAFVREPGVKNQYVQDFCPFDPVGHIGEAYDLNVWHLVRAALDPHRATPIPVCAVGSPG
;
A
#
# COMPACT_ATOMS: atom_id res chain seq x y z
N MET A 1 21.66 -43.38 -72.00
CA MET A 1 20.38 -43.92 -72.52
C MET A 1 19.30 -42.88 -72.31
N ALA A 2 18.74 -42.48 -73.43
CA ALA A 2 17.71 -41.45 -73.54
C ALA A 2 16.34 -41.98 -73.14
N ARG A 3 15.46 -41.11 -72.65
CA ARG A 3 14.09 -40.99 -73.18
C ARG A 3 13.40 -39.70 -72.75
N ARG A 4 13.07 -38.94 -73.76
CA ARG A 4 12.14 -37.81 -73.80
C ARG A 4 10.71 -38.29 -73.66
N THR A 5 9.80 -37.46 -73.15
CA THR A 5 8.45 -37.19 -73.69
C THR A 5 7.72 -36.29 -72.67
N ARG A 6 7.04 -35.33 -72.94
CA ARG A 6 6.21 -34.67 -73.96
C ARG A 6 5.28 -33.72 -73.21
N ALA A 7 5.25 -32.49 -73.64
CA ALA A 7 4.32 -31.47 -73.14
C ALA A 7 2.90 -31.76 -73.59
N SER A 8 1.90 -31.46 -72.72
CA SER A 8 0.50 -31.30 -73.10
C SER A 8 0.01 -29.93 -72.62
N ARG A 9 -0.33 -29.09 -73.59
CA ARG A 9 -1.00 -27.83 -73.41
C ARG A 9 -2.51 -28.12 -73.36
N THR A 10 -3.21 -27.71 -72.31
CA THR A 10 -4.66 -27.64 -72.28
C THR A 10 -5.10 -26.21 -72.01
N ARG A 11 -5.93 -25.72 -72.92
CA ARG A 11 -6.50 -24.36 -72.93
C ARG A 11 -7.59 -24.29 -71.91
N THR A 12 -7.58 -23.25 -71.07
CA THR A 12 -8.64 -22.96 -70.12
C THR A 12 -9.55 -21.88 -70.67
N LEU A 13 -10.83 -22.22 -70.73
CA LEU A 13 -11.93 -21.34 -71.10
C LEU A 13 -12.26 -20.36 -69.96
N LEU A 14 -12.36 -19.10 -70.30
CA LEU A 14 -12.86 -18.03 -69.40
C LEU A 14 -14.39 -18.10 -69.32
N ALA A 15 -14.90 -18.43 -68.16
CA ALA A 15 -16.30 -18.23 -67.81
C ALA A 15 -16.43 -16.93 -66.97
N ARG A 16 -17.13 -15.97 -67.55
CA ARG A 16 -17.54 -14.74 -66.86
C ARG A 16 -18.77 -15.08 -65.99
N ALA A 17 -18.64 -15.03 -64.66
CA ALA A 17 -19.73 -15.07 -63.73
C ALA A 17 -20.07 -13.63 -63.26
N ALA A 18 -21.31 -13.22 -63.51
CA ALA A 18 -21.84 -11.95 -63.00
C ALA A 18 -22.20 -12.09 -61.52
N LEU A 19 -21.70 -11.19 -60.71
CA LEU A 19 -22.08 -11.05 -59.28
C LEU A 19 -23.39 -10.26 -59.18
N PRO A 20 -24.34 -10.70 -58.38
CA PRO A 20 -25.49 -9.87 -58.01
C PRO A 20 -25.09 -8.90 -56.88
N LEU A 21 -25.48 -7.66 -57.08
CA LEU A 21 -25.37 -6.57 -56.11
C LEU A 21 -26.38 -6.80 -54.97
N ALA A 22 -25.91 -7.30 -53.83
CA ALA A 22 -26.74 -7.43 -52.64
C ALA A 22 -26.77 -6.08 -51.89
N LEU A 23 -27.95 -5.49 -51.80
CA LEU A 23 -28.24 -4.36 -50.90
C LEU A 23 -27.99 -4.80 -49.47
N MET A 24 -26.95 -4.26 -48.84
CA MET A 24 -26.76 -4.34 -47.38
C MET A 24 -27.68 -3.31 -46.72
N LEU A 25 -28.79 -3.76 -46.13
CA LEU A 25 -29.52 -2.98 -45.15
C LEU A 25 -28.58 -2.74 -43.94
N GLY A 26 -28.26 -1.50 -43.71
CA GLY A 26 -27.51 -1.08 -42.51
C GLY A 26 -28.33 -1.34 -41.26
N ALA A 27 -28.03 -2.42 -40.56
CA ALA A 27 -28.38 -2.54 -39.15
C ALA A 27 -27.54 -1.53 -38.35
N ALA A 28 -28.19 -0.49 -37.87
CA ALA A 28 -27.59 0.39 -36.87
C ALA A 28 -27.35 -0.43 -35.59
N PHE A 29 -26.11 -0.82 -35.35
CA PHE A 29 -25.71 -1.35 -34.05
C PHE A 29 -25.84 -0.22 -33.04
N PRO A 30 -26.47 -0.44 -31.86
CA PRO A 30 -26.49 0.55 -30.83
C PRO A 30 -25.03 0.88 -30.48
N ALA A 31 -24.73 2.17 -30.43
CA ALA A 31 -23.43 2.65 -29.94
C ALA A 31 -23.18 1.97 -28.59
N HIS A 32 -22.13 1.16 -28.53
CA HIS A 32 -21.66 0.61 -27.28
C HIS A 32 -21.36 1.82 -26.38
N ALA A 33 -22.04 1.88 -25.23
CA ALA A 33 -21.61 2.76 -24.16
C ALA A 33 -20.12 2.57 -24.01
N ALA A 34 -19.36 3.65 -24.14
CA ALA A 34 -17.93 3.63 -23.87
C ALA A 34 -17.79 3.04 -22.47
N THR A 35 -17.18 1.85 -22.38
CA THR A 35 -16.65 1.35 -21.11
C THR A 35 -15.77 2.47 -20.61
N GLU A 36 -16.16 3.14 -19.51
CA GLU A 36 -15.26 4.05 -18.82
C GLU A 36 -13.98 3.24 -18.57
N GLY A 37 -12.96 3.53 -19.36
CA GLY A 37 -11.68 2.87 -19.23
C GLY A 37 -11.22 3.14 -17.81
N VAL A 38 -10.94 2.09 -17.04
CA VAL A 38 -10.27 2.21 -15.76
C VAL A 38 -8.96 2.91 -16.06
N THR A 39 -8.90 4.21 -15.80
CA THR A 39 -7.65 4.96 -15.87
C THR A 39 -6.75 4.34 -14.82
N ALA A 40 -5.59 3.82 -15.23
CA ALA A 40 -4.60 3.34 -14.28
C ALA A 40 -4.31 4.45 -13.28
N GLY A 41 -4.33 4.11 -11.98
CA GLY A 41 -3.98 5.06 -10.92
C GLY A 41 -2.52 5.49 -11.06
N GLY A 42 -2.19 6.66 -10.52
CA GLY A 42 -0.81 7.17 -10.53
C GLY A 42 -0.03 6.72 -9.29
N VAL A 43 1.28 6.54 -9.46
CA VAL A 43 2.24 6.36 -8.36
C VAL A 43 2.99 7.67 -8.17
N ASN A 44 2.80 8.35 -7.04
CA ASN A 44 3.36 9.68 -6.76
C ASN A 44 3.08 10.72 -7.88
N ASP A 45 2.01 10.50 -8.62
CA ASP A 45 1.58 11.38 -9.70
C ASP A 45 0.58 12.42 -9.17
N PHE A 46 1.05 13.62 -8.89
CA PHE A 46 0.22 14.72 -8.40
C PHE A 46 -0.76 15.27 -9.46
N SER A 47 -0.68 14.81 -10.71
CA SER A 47 -1.70 15.06 -11.73
C SER A 47 -2.84 14.02 -11.68
N CYS A 48 -2.70 12.93 -10.95
CA CYS A 48 -3.72 11.89 -10.79
C CYS A 48 -5.03 12.51 -10.27
N ARG A 49 -6.15 12.09 -10.84
CA ARG A 49 -7.50 12.48 -10.38
C ARG A 49 -8.23 11.23 -9.93
N PRO A 50 -8.59 11.15 -8.64
CA PRO A 50 -9.35 10.03 -8.13
C PRO A 50 -10.66 9.84 -8.88
N GLY A 51 -10.93 8.62 -9.32
CA GLY A 51 -12.17 8.27 -10.01
C GLY A 51 -13.29 7.90 -9.03
N ALA A 52 -14.53 7.81 -9.53
CA ALA A 52 -15.68 7.47 -8.70
C ALA A 52 -15.56 6.08 -8.02
N ALA A 53 -14.77 5.16 -8.59
CA ALA A 53 -14.52 3.85 -8.00
C ALA A 53 -13.61 3.93 -6.75
N HIS A 54 -12.68 4.87 -6.72
CA HIS A 54 -11.71 5.08 -5.66
C HIS A 54 -11.54 6.60 -5.45
N PRO A 55 -12.53 7.26 -4.81
CA PRO A 55 -12.55 8.71 -4.69
C PRO A 55 -11.50 9.27 -3.71
N GLU A 56 -10.98 8.43 -2.83
CA GLU A 56 -9.95 8.83 -1.88
C GLU A 56 -8.57 8.33 -2.37
N PRO A 57 -7.58 9.24 -2.55
CA PRO A 57 -6.20 8.83 -2.77
C PRO A 57 -5.65 8.11 -1.54
N VAL A 58 -4.69 7.20 -1.75
CA VAL A 58 -4.05 6.43 -0.70
C VAL A 58 -2.65 6.98 -0.45
N VAL A 59 -2.37 7.36 0.80
CA VAL A 59 -1.03 7.73 1.27
C VAL A 59 -0.42 6.56 2.00
N LEU A 60 0.78 6.12 1.58
CA LEU A 60 1.50 4.99 2.16
C LEU A 60 2.68 5.49 2.98
N LEU A 61 2.85 4.92 4.17
CA LEU A 61 3.85 5.31 5.17
C LEU A 61 4.74 4.12 5.50
N HIS A 62 6.04 4.27 5.27
CA HIS A 62 7.06 3.23 5.50
C HIS A 62 7.37 3.02 6.99
N GLY A 63 8.04 1.92 7.31
CA GLY A 63 8.56 1.63 8.65
C GLY A 63 9.88 2.34 8.97
N THR A 64 10.33 2.21 10.22
CA THR A 64 11.61 2.74 10.72
C THR A 64 12.78 2.21 9.88
N PHE A 65 13.76 3.06 9.58
CA PHE A 65 14.94 2.82 8.74
C PHE A 65 14.67 2.63 7.25
N ALA A 66 13.43 2.54 6.82
CA ALA A 66 13.06 2.38 5.42
C ALA A 66 12.83 3.71 4.71
N THR A 67 12.49 3.65 3.43
CA THR A 67 12.08 4.78 2.61
C THR A 67 10.76 4.46 1.89
N TRP A 68 10.17 5.46 1.25
CA TRP A 68 8.97 5.26 0.43
C TRP A 68 9.16 4.21 -0.68
N TYR A 69 10.41 4.01 -1.12
CA TYR A 69 10.73 3.13 -2.24
C TYR A 69 10.94 1.67 -1.82
N GLU A 70 11.36 1.42 -0.58
CA GLU A 70 11.80 0.09 -0.14
C GLU A 70 10.69 -0.68 0.57
N ASP A 71 9.83 -0.02 1.33
CA ASP A 71 8.84 -0.71 2.16
C ASP A 71 7.56 -1.01 1.36
N LEU A 72 6.59 -0.16 1.31
CA LEU A 72 5.28 -0.44 0.69
C LEU A 72 5.21 -0.22 -0.83
N ASN A 73 6.33 -0.13 -1.54
CA ASN A 73 6.38 0.18 -2.97
C ASN A 73 5.60 -0.80 -3.86
N PHE A 74 5.66 -2.09 -3.57
CA PHE A 74 4.90 -3.08 -4.35
C PHE A 74 3.40 -3.03 -4.05
N LEU A 75 3.00 -2.81 -2.80
CA LEU A 75 1.60 -2.54 -2.47
C LEU A 75 1.11 -1.26 -3.15
N GLN A 76 1.95 -0.21 -3.19
CA GLN A 76 1.64 1.03 -3.90
C GLN A 76 1.36 0.78 -5.39
N LEU A 77 2.20 -0.03 -6.04
CA LEU A 77 2.01 -0.43 -7.44
C LEU A 77 0.74 -1.28 -7.63
N ASP A 78 0.46 -2.23 -6.73
CA ASP A 78 -0.76 -3.04 -6.79
C ASP A 78 -2.02 -2.18 -6.69
N LEU A 79 -2.05 -1.22 -5.78
CA LEU A 79 -3.16 -0.29 -5.63
C LEU A 79 -3.30 0.63 -6.85
N ALA A 80 -2.20 1.18 -7.37
CA ALA A 80 -2.20 2.00 -8.57
C ALA A 80 -2.73 1.24 -9.80
N ALA A 81 -2.31 -0.01 -9.97
CA ALA A 81 -2.81 -0.88 -11.05
C ALA A 81 -4.32 -1.16 -10.95
N ARG A 82 -4.92 -0.94 -9.77
CA ARG A 82 -6.37 -1.08 -9.52
C ARG A 82 -7.13 0.24 -9.63
N GLY A 83 -6.45 1.32 -10.02
CA GLY A 83 -7.07 2.62 -10.26
C GLY A 83 -7.03 3.58 -9.08
N TYR A 84 -6.33 3.27 -7.99
CA TYR A 84 -6.11 4.24 -6.92
C TYR A 84 -5.04 5.29 -7.31
N CYS A 85 -5.23 6.53 -6.94
CA CYS A 85 -4.15 7.50 -6.86
C CYS A 85 -3.35 7.23 -5.60
N THR A 86 -2.08 6.84 -5.73
CA THR A 86 -1.24 6.40 -4.62
C THR A 86 -0.05 7.32 -4.42
N PHE A 87 0.24 7.65 -3.18
CA PHE A 87 1.29 8.59 -2.80
C PHE A 87 2.09 8.03 -1.63
N ALA A 88 3.39 8.21 -1.68
CA ALA A 88 4.29 7.82 -0.60
C ALA A 88 5.44 8.82 -0.50
N LEU A 89 5.95 9.02 0.71
CA LEU A 89 7.06 9.91 1.00
C LEU A 89 8.08 9.20 1.90
N THR A 90 9.32 9.64 1.87
CA THR A 90 10.27 9.37 2.95
C THR A 90 10.13 10.48 3.98
N TYR A 91 9.75 10.14 5.20
CA TYR A 91 9.63 11.07 6.32
C TYR A 91 10.67 10.76 7.40
N GLY A 92 10.89 11.69 8.29
CA GLY A 92 11.76 11.49 9.43
C GLY A 92 13.25 11.29 9.12
N ALA A 93 13.67 11.56 7.88
CA ALA A 93 15.08 11.51 7.49
C ALA A 93 15.83 12.77 7.96
N TYR A 94 17.13 12.64 8.24
CA TYR A 94 18.04 13.75 8.48
C TYR A 94 18.87 14.07 7.24
N ASP A 95 19.28 15.33 7.06
CA ASP A 95 20.10 15.77 5.91
C ASP A 95 21.38 14.94 5.73
N GLY A 96 21.99 14.49 6.84
CA GLY A 96 23.15 13.59 6.80
C GLY A 96 22.85 12.15 6.38
N PHE A 97 21.57 11.74 6.39
CA PHE A 97 21.10 10.39 6.12
C PHE A 97 19.80 10.40 5.31
N PRO A 98 19.79 11.03 4.11
CA PRO A 98 18.55 11.25 3.34
C PRO A 98 17.92 9.96 2.79
N LEU A 99 18.66 8.85 2.80
CA LEU A 99 18.21 7.54 2.34
C LEU A 99 17.76 6.63 3.49
N VAL A 100 17.61 7.17 4.70
CA VAL A 100 17.13 6.42 5.87
C VAL A 100 16.02 7.25 6.52
N GLY A 101 14.80 6.80 6.40
CA GLY A 101 13.62 7.45 6.98
C GLY A 101 13.29 6.94 8.38
N GLY A 102 12.28 7.54 9.01
CA GLY A 102 11.78 7.11 10.32
C GLY A 102 12.79 7.24 11.44
N LEU A 103 13.66 8.25 11.43
CA LEU A 103 14.71 8.45 12.45
C LEU A 103 14.35 9.53 13.46
N LYS A 104 13.55 10.53 13.06
CA LYS A 104 13.15 11.65 13.93
C LYS A 104 12.07 11.20 14.93
N PRO A 105 11.86 11.97 16.00
CA PRO A 105 10.71 11.72 16.88
C PRO A 105 9.40 11.60 16.10
N VAL A 106 8.54 10.69 16.52
CA VAL A 106 7.23 10.42 15.88
C VAL A 106 6.44 11.70 15.66
N ALA A 107 6.35 12.57 16.66
CA ALA A 107 5.62 13.83 16.56
C ALA A 107 6.20 14.78 15.49
N VAL A 108 7.51 14.77 15.27
CA VAL A 108 8.19 15.59 14.26
C VAL A 108 7.96 15.03 12.86
N SER A 109 8.18 13.74 12.69
CA SER A 109 7.89 13.01 11.43
C SER A 109 6.42 13.18 11.02
N ASN A 110 5.53 13.17 12.00
CA ASN A 110 4.09 13.29 11.76
C ASN A 110 3.67 14.66 11.21
N LEU A 111 4.42 15.73 11.50
CA LEU A 111 4.19 17.04 10.86
C LEU A 111 4.54 16.99 9.37
N GLU A 112 5.65 16.34 8.99
CA GLU A 112 6.03 16.13 7.59
C GLU A 112 4.95 15.34 6.84
N ILE A 113 4.41 14.28 7.48
CA ILE A 113 3.32 13.46 6.94
C ILE A 113 2.05 14.28 6.77
N LYS A 114 1.68 15.09 7.76
CA LYS A 114 0.52 16.00 7.67
C LYS A 114 0.63 16.92 6.46
N GLU A 115 1.75 17.62 6.33
CA GLU A 115 1.99 18.53 5.20
C GLU A 115 1.89 17.81 3.85
N TYR A 116 2.40 16.58 3.79
CA TYR A 116 2.31 15.76 2.59
C TYR A 116 0.86 15.34 2.27
N VAL A 117 0.07 14.93 3.26
CA VAL A 117 -1.36 14.62 3.10
C VAL A 117 -2.13 15.84 2.59
N GLU A 118 -1.87 17.01 3.14
CA GLU A 118 -2.48 18.27 2.69
C GLU A 118 -2.11 18.60 1.23
N LYS A 119 -0.84 18.39 0.86
CA LYS A 119 -0.36 18.52 -0.52
C LYS A 119 -1.06 17.55 -1.46
N VAL A 120 -1.21 16.27 -1.08
CA VAL A 120 -1.93 15.26 -1.87
C VAL A 120 -3.38 15.70 -2.08
N ARG A 121 -4.08 16.10 -1.04
CA ARG A 121 -5.47 16.58 -1.13
C ARG A 121 -5.60 17.79 -2.06
N GLY A 122 -4.75 18.79 -1.86
CA GLY A 122 -4.75 20.00 -2.71
C GLY A 122 -4.49 19.69 -4.18
N ALA A 123 -3.55 18.79 -4.47
CA ALA A 123 -3.20 18.42 -5.84
C ALA A 123 -4.28 17.57 -6.53
N THR A 124 -4.86 16.61 -5.82
CA THR A 124 -5.86 15.67 -6.36
C THR A 124 -7.28 16.24 -6.36
N GLY A 125 -7.55 17.25 -5.54
CA GLY A 125 -8.88 17.79 -5.30
C GLY A 125 -9.76 16.90 -4.42
N ALA A 126 -9.20 15.88 -3.79
CA ALA A 126 -9.93 14.96 -2.91
C ALA A 126 -10.26 15.63 -1.57
N ASP A 127 -11.47 15.40 -1.06
CA ASP A 127 -11.87 15.88 0.27
C ASP A 127 -11.17 15.07 1.37
N LYS A 128 -11.00 13.76 1.16
CA LYS A 128 -10.39 12.83 2.11
C LYS A 128 -9.30 12.01 1.45
N VAL A 129 -8.40 11.47 2.30
CA VAL A 129 -7.42 10.45 1.93
C VAL A 129 -7.62 9.20 2.78
N SER A 130 -7.17 8.05 2.29
CA SER A 130 -6.93 6.88 3.12
C SER A 130 -5.43 6.78 3.41
N VAL A 131 -5.07 6.34 4.60
CA VAL A 131 -3.67 6.20 5.03
C VAL A 131 -3.38 4.74 5.33
N VAL A 132 -2.35 4.20 4.70
CA VAL A 132 -1.86 2.84 4.92
C VAL A 132 -0.43 2.94 5.43
N GLY A 133 -0.11 2.30 6.54
CA GLY A 133 1.25 2.34 7.08
C GLY A 133 1.70 0.98 7.60
N HIS A 134 2.99 0.70 7.49
CA HIS A 134 3.62 -0.49 8.01
C HIS A 134 4.55 -0.13 9.17
N SER A 135 4.55 -0.95 10.23
CA SER A 135 5.42 -0.75 11.39
C SER A 135 5.27 0.66 11.98
N GLU A 136 6.34 1.45 12.09
CA GLU A 136 6.27 2.88 12.46
C GLU A 136 5.26 3.64 11.60
N GLY A 137 5.19 3.36 10.29
CA GLY A 137 4.20 3.99 9.40
C GLY A 137 2.76 3.74 9.83
N GLY A 138 2.48 2.57 10.40
CA GLY A 138 1.20 2.26 11.02
C GLY A 138 0.92 3.08 12.29
N LEU A 139 1.94 3.22 13.15
CA LEU A 139 1.90 4.11 14.32
C LEU A 139 1.69 5.57 13.88
N GLN A 140 2.44 6.03 12.87
CA GLN A 140 2.31 7.37 12.31
C GLN A 140 0.90 7.64 11.76
N ALA A 141 0.27 6.65 11.10
CA ALA A 141 -1.08 6.78 10.58
C ALA A 141 -2.12 6.95 11.71
N LEU A 142 -1.99 6.18 12.78
CA LEU A 142 -2.83 6.30 13.98
C LEU A 142 -2.61 7.65 14.67
N TYR A 143 -1.35 8.06 14.84
CA TYR A 143 -0.95 9.32 15.45
C TYR A 143 -1.44 10.52 14.63
N LEU A 144 -1.32 10.48 13.31
CA LEU A 144 -1.82 11.49 12.37
C LEU A 144 -3.33 11.72 12.56
N ALA A 145 -4.10 10.63 12.58
CA ALA A 145 -5.54 10.69 12.70
C ALA A 145 -6.00 11.30 14.04
N LYS A 146 -5.26 11.06 15.13
CA LYS A 146 -5.60 11.53 16.46
C LYS A 146 -5.05 12.92 16.77
N MET A 147 -3.78 13.19 16.43
CA MET A 147 -3.04 14.30 17.00
C MET A 147 -2.97 15.55 16.11
N GLN A 148 -3.15 15.41 14.79
CA GLN A 148 -2.84 16.49 13.85
C GLN A 148 -4.02 17.39 13.46
N GLY A 149 -5.22 17.11 13.98
CA GLY A 149 -6.42 17.92 13.71
C GLY A 149 -6.96 17.79 12.28
N ILE A 150 -6.53 16.76 11.54
CA ILE A 150 -6.97 16.50 10.16
C ILE A 150 -7.92 15.30 10.04
N GLN A 151 -8.45 14.78 11.14
CA GLN A 151 -9.39 13.66 11.15
C GLN A 151 -10.59 13.83 10.20
N PRO A 152 -11.17 15.04 9.95
CA PRO A 152 -12.24 15.18 8.98
C PRO A 152 -11.84 14.84 7.55
N HIS A 153 -10.54 14.89 7.26
CA HIS A 153 -9.94 14.65 5.96
C HIS A 153 -9.35 13.25 5.81
N ILE A 154 -9.56 12.38 6.79
CA ILE A 154 -9.14 10.97 6.73
C ILE A 154 -10.38 10.10 6.56
N LYS A 155 -10.38 9.23 5.56
CA LYS A 155 -11.44 8.25 5.29
C LYS A 155 -11.22 6.96 6.06
N ALA A 156 -10.00 6.42 5.93
CA ALA A 156 -9.61 5.17 6.55
C ALA A 156 -8.13 5.19 6.98
N VAL A 157 -7.84 4.48 8.05
CA VAL A 157 -6.48 4.12 8.50
C VAL A 157 -6.36 2.61 8.45
N VAL A 158 -5.38 2.12 7.71
CA VAL A 158 -5.00 0.71 7.68
C VAL A 158 -3.57 0.61 8.21
N ALA A 159 -3.41 0.08 9.40
CA ALA A 159 -2.11 -0.06 10.05
C ALA A 159 -1.68 -1.54 10.02
N ILE A 160 -0.54 -1.79 9.38
CA ILE A 160 0.07 -3.11 9.27
C ILE A 160 1.17 -3.19 10.32
N ALA A 161 1.08 -4.15 11.22
CA ALA A 161 2.03 -4.40 12.32
C ALA A 161 2.44 -3.13 13.10
N PRO A 162 1.50 -2.23 13.50
CA PRO A 162 1.87 -1.00 14.19
C PRO A 162 2.32 -1.28 15.62
N PRO A 163 3.37 -0.62 16.14
CA PRO A 163 3.70 -0.67 17.56
C PRO A 163 2.76 0.22 18.39
N THR A 164 1.44 -0.03 18.32
CA THR A 164 0.40 0.81 18.95
C THR A 164 0.60 0.99 20.45
N HIS A 165 1.08 -0.05 21.14
CA HIS A 165 1.38 -0.03 22.58
C HIS A 165 2.88 -0.16 22.86
N GLY A 166 3.71 0.07 21.84
CA GLY A 166 5.16 0.01 21.89
C GLY A 166 5.74 -1.33 21.43
N THR A 167 7.04 -1.32 21.20
CA THR A 167 7.83 -2.47 20.75
C THR A 167 9.16 -2.55 21.49
N ASN A 168 9.96 -3.57 21.20
CA ASN A 168 11.25 -3.78 21.81
C ASN A 168 12.37 -2.99 21.10
N ALA A 169 13.02 -2.05 21.81
CA ALA A 169 14.11 -1.24 21.26
C ALA A 169 15.30 -2.09 20.73
N ALA A 170 15.62 -3.22 21.36
CA ALA A 170 16.69 -4.09 20.89
C ALA A 170 16.33 -4.73 19.54
N GLY A 171 15.08 -5.14 19.36
CA GLY A 171 14.57 -5.64 18.07
C GLY A 171 14.62 -4.57 16.97
N LEU A 172 14.32 -3.31 17.30
CA LEU A 172 14.44 -2.20 16.34
C LEU A 172 15.90 -1.95 15.93
N LEU A 173 16.85 -2.05 16.86
CA LEU A 173 18.29 -1.93 16.53
C LEU A 173 18.75 -3.07 15.62
N ASP A 174 18.34 -4.31 15.92
CA ASP A 174 18.64 -5.48 15.08
C ASP A 174 18.00 -5.34 13.69
N LEU A 175 16.78 -4.78 13.60
CA LEU A 175 16.14 -4.44 12.33
C LEU A 175 16.99 -3.44 11.52
N GLY A 176 17.45 -2.36 12.17
CA GLY A 176 18.32 -1.38 11.52
C GLY A 176 19.63 -2.01 10.99
N ASP A 177 20.27 -2.86 11.78
CA ASP A 177 21.47 -3.59 11.34
C ASP A 177 21.19 -4.46 10.08
N LYS A 178 20.02 -5.08 10.00
CA LYS A 178 19.61 -5.90 8.84
C LYS A 178 19.29 -5.06 7.61
N LEU A 179 18.59 -3.93 7.75
CA LEU A 179 18.11 -3.12 6.64
C LEU A 179 19.19 -2.21 6.04
N ILE A 180 19.97 -1.55 6.88
CA ILE A 180 20.95 -0.53 6.46
C ILE A 180 22.40 -0.86 6.80
N GLY A 181 22.62 -1.97 7.49
CA GLY A 181 23.94 -2.48 7.86
C GLY A 181 24.53 -1.81 9.12
N ARG A 182 25.27 -2.60 9.90
CA ARG A 182 25.85 -2.20 11.21
C ARG A 182 26.66 -0.90 11.14
N ALA A 183 27.53 -0.74 10.14
CA ALA A 183 28.37 0.46 10.05
C ALA A 183 27.55 1.74 9.86
N THR A 184 26.45 1.67 9.09
CA THR A 184 25.51 2.78 8.93
C THR A 184 24.77 3.04 10.23
N MET A 185 24.29 1.98 10.90
CA MET A 185 23.62 2.09 12.19
C MET A 185 24.50 2.72 13.24
N GLU A 186 25.75 2.26 13.40
CA GLU A 186 26.70 2.85 14.35
C GLU A 186 26.93 4.34 14.09
N LYS A 187 27.05 4.73 12.81
CA LYS A 187 27.20 6.13 12.42
C LYS A 187 25.95 6.95 12.77
N ILE A 188 24.75 6.42 12.52
CA ILE A 188 23.49 7.09 12.86
C ILE A 188 23.38 7.24 14.38
N VAL A 189 23.55 6.16 15.15
CA VAL A 189 23.47 6.19 16.61
C VAL A 189 24.46 7.20 17.21
N THR A 190 25.70 7.21 16.73
CA THR A 190 26.73 8.12 17.26
C THR A 190 26.53 9.57 16.82
N THR A 191 25.84 9.82 15.70
CA THR A 191 25.65 11.17 15.16
C THR A 191 24.36 11.83 15.65
N ILE A 192 23.25 11.08 15.67
CA ILE A 192 21.91 11.63 15.95
C ILE A 192 21.14 10.90 17.05
N GLY A 193 21.59 9.72 17.51
CA GLY A 193 21.02 9.00 18.64
C GLY A 193 19.69 8.27 18.38
N ILE A 194 19.14 8.28 17.15
CA ILE A 194 17.88 7.66 16.72
C ILE A 194 16.72 7.94 17.71
N PRO A 195 16.19 9.16 17.76
CA PRO A 195 15.17 9.55 18.74
C PRO A 195 13.87 8.72 18.68
N VAL A 196 13.50 8.20 17.49
CA VAL A 196 12.29 7.38 17.30
C VAL A 196 12.27 6.13 18.20
N LEU A 197 13.45 5.55 18.50
CA LEU A 197 13.51 4.38 19.38
C LEU A 197 12.97 4.65 20.79
N ALA A 198 13.18 5.87 21.30
CA ALA A 198 12.64 6.26 22.59
C ALA A 198 11.13 6.49 22.55
N ASP A 199 10.59 6.83 21.38
CA ASP A 199 9.16 7.05 21.19
C ASP A 199 8.37 5.76 21.07
N GLU A 200 8.95 4.71 20.45
CA GLU A 200 8.26 3.48 20.10
C GLU A 200 8.32 2.37 21.18
N VAL A 201 9.01 2.58 22.26
CA VAL A 201 9.00 1.63 23.39
C VAL A 201 7.76 1.81 24.26
N PRO A 202 7.33 0.78 25.01
CA PRO A 202 6.26 0.92 25.99
C PRO A 202 6.55 2.05 26.98
N GLY A 203 5.63 3.00 27.10
CA GLY A 203 5.83 4.20 27.91
C GLY A 203 6.64 5.33 27.26
N GLY A 204 7.05 5.16 26.01
CA GLY A 204 7.66 6.22 25.21
C GLY A 204 6.68 7.38 24.95
N PRO A 205 7.20 8.60 24.71
CA PRO A 205 6.36 9.80 24.59
C PRO A 205 5.25 9.67 23.53
N ALA A 206 5.54 9.11 22.36
CA ALA A 206 4.54 8.94 21.31
C ALA A 206 3.48 7.89 21.68
N ILE A 207 3.91 6.78 22.30
CA ILE A 207 3.00 5.72 22.75
C ILE A 207 2.08 6.25 23.86
N LEU A 208 2.60 6.99 24.81
CA LEU A 208 1.78 7.63 25.86
C LEU A 208 0.77 8.61 25.27
N ALA A 209 1.21 9.50 24.36
CA ALA A 209 0.33 10.48 23.72
C ALA A 209 -0.76 9.80 22.87
N LEU A 210 -0.41 8.74 22.11
CA LEU A 210 -1.37 7.98 21.31
C LEU A 210 -2.41 7.30 22.21
N ASN A 211 -2.02 6.75 23.35
CA ASN A 211 -2.89 5.98 24.25
C ASN A 211 -3.53 6.83 25.36
N ASP A 212 -3.35 8.14 25.35
CA ASP A 212 -4.07 9.07 26.24
C ASP A 212 -5.50 9.29 25.70
N GLY A 213 -6.44 8.48 26.20
CA GLY A 213 -7.81 8.40 25.68
C GLY A 213 -7.94 7.63 24.35
N PRO A 214 -9.10 7.65 23.68
CA PRO A 214 -9.36 6.83 22.50
C PRO A 214 -8.38 7.09 21.36
N VAL A 215 -7.85 5.99 20.80
CA VAL A 215 -7.00 6.01 19.59
C VAL A 215 -7.85 6.24 18.35
N ALA A 216 -8.97 5.50 18.25
CA ALA A 216 -9.89 5.63 17.12
C ALA A 216 -10.69 6.93 17.19
N GLN A 217 -10.60 7.73 16.15
CA GLN A 217 -11.32 8.99 16.05
C GLN A 217 -12.64 8.83 15.28
N PRO A 218 -13.69 9.56 15.65
CA PRO A 218 -15.00 9.47 14.99
C PRO A 218 -14.93 9.73 13.48
N GLY A 219 -15.68 8.96 12.70
CA GLY A 219 -15.84 9.16 11.27
C GLY A 219 -14.72 8.55 10.41
N ILE A 220 -13.74 7.89 11.01
CA ILE A 220 -12.64 7.19 10.34
C ILE A 220 -12.85 5.68 10.49
N ALA A 221 -12.66 4.92 9.41
CA ALA A 221 -12.61 3.47 9.43
C ALA A 221 -11.19 3.01 9.81
N TYR A 222 -11.08 2.15 10.84
CA TYR A 222 -9.78 1.62 11.28
C TYR A 222 -9.70 0.12 11.03
N THR A 223 -8.59 -0.32 10.45
CA THR A 223 -8.23 -1.72 10.32
C THR A 223 -6.77 -1.91 10.74
N ILE A 224 -6.54 -2.79 11.69
CA ILE A 224 -5.21 -3.20 12.14
C ILE A 224 -4.99 -4.62 11.62
N ILE A 225 -3.90 -4.83 10.92
CA ILE A 225 -3.50 -6.12 10.37
C ILE A 225 -2.13 -6.45 10.97
N THR A 226 -1.96 -7.65 11.49
CA THR A 226 -0.65 -8.14 11.96
C THR A 226 -0.56 -9.65 11.83
N SER A 227 0.65 -10.19 11.97
CA SER A 227 0.91 -11.61 11.97
C SER A 227 1.05 -12.17 13.39
N ARG A 228 0.65 -13.43 13.57
CA ARG A 228 0.97 -14.19 14.80
C ARG A 228 2.45 -14.53 14.90
N TYR A 229 3.19 -14.36 13.80
CA TYR A 229 4.62 -14.63 13.68
C TYR A 229 5.47 -13.36 13.61
N ASP A 230 4.85 -12.19 13.86
CA ASP A 230 5.59 -10.95 14.02
C ASP A 230 6.58 -11.09 15.19
N GLU A 231 7.85 -10.97 14.88
CA GLU A 231 8.95 -11.15 15.84
C GLU A 231 9.43 -9.82 16.45
N LEU A 232 8.89 -8.70 15.93
CA LEU A 232 9.31 -7.36 16.35
C LEU A 232 8.28 -6.69 17.26
N VAL A 233 7.02 -6.56 16.81
CA VAL A 233 5.93 -6.01 17.63
C VAL A 233 5.35 -7.13 18.48
N THR A 234 5.95 -7.34 19.66
CA THR A 234 5.63 -8.45 20.57
C THR A 234 5.29 -8.01 21.98
N PRO A 235 4.31 -8.68 22.65
CA PRO A 235 3.38 -9.67 22.08
C PRO A 235 2.56 -9.09 20.91
N THR A 236 2.26 -9.91 19.89
CA THR A 236 1.70 -9.43 18.61
C THR A 236 0.36 -8.71 18.76
N GLU A 237 -0.43 -9.03 19.80
CA GLU A 237 -1.66 -8.33 20.14
C GLU A 237 -1.47 -6.90 20.64
N THR A 238 -0.24 -6.45 20.93
CA THR A 238 0.05 -5.06 21.27
C THR A 238 -0.08 -4.13 20.06
N ALA A 239 -0.13 -4.66 18.85
CA ALA A 239 -0.48 -3.92 17.65
C ALA A 239 -1.95 -3.46 17.65
N PHE A 240 -2.85 -4.17 18.32
CA PHE A 240 -4.29 -3.98 18.20
C PHE A 240 -4.81 -2.75 18.95
N VAL A 241 -5.75 -2.07 18.31
CA VAL A 241 -6.59 -1.03 18.95
C VAL A 241 -7.91 -1.66 19.37
N ARG A 242 -8.07 -1.94 20.67
CA ARG A 242 -9.25 -2.65 21.22
C ARG A 242 -10.39 -1.68 21.54
N GLU A 243 -10.88 -0.99 20.51
CA GLU A 243 -11.94 0.01 20.63
C GLU A 243 -13.13 -0.33 19.72
N PRO A 244 -14.36 0.12 20.05
CA PRO A 244 -15.52 -0.12 19.21
C PRO A 244 -15.35 0.40 17.79
N GLY A 245 -15.67 -0.43 16.80
CA GLY A 245 -15.58 -0.07 15.38
C GLY A 245 -14.21 -0.28 14.74
N VAL A 246 -13.18 -0.62 15.51
CA VAL A 246 -11.86 -0.99 14.97
C VAL A 246 -11.85 -2.47 14.59
N LYS A 247 -11.40 -2.77 13.37
CA LYS A 247 -11.16 -4.13 12.90
C LYS A 247 -9.73 -4.53 13.23
N ASN A 248 -9.55 -5.50 14.10
CA ASN A 248 -8.26 -6.09 14.41
C ASN A 248 -8.19 -7.49 13.78
N GLN A 249 -7.18 -7.77 12.99
CA GLN A 249 -7.09 -8.99 12.17
C GLN A 249 -5.68 -9.57 12.23
N TYR A 250 -5.58 -10.86 12.50
CA TYR A 250 -4.37 -11.61 12.16
C TYR A 250 -4.45 -12.11 10.72
N VAL A 251 -3.33 -12.10 10.01
CA VAL A 251 -3.21 -12.73 8.69
C VAL A 251 -3.66 -14.20 8.76
N GLN A 252 -3.30 -14.88 9.84
CA GLN A 252 -3.61 -16.31 10.06
C GLN A 252 -5.08 -16.59 10.37
N ASP A 253 -5.90 -15.57 10.61
CA ASP A 253 -7.37 -15.75 10.69
C ASP A 253 -7.97 -16.08 9.33
N PHE A 254 -7.28 -15.73 8.24
CA PHE A 254 -7.66 -15.95 6.85
C PHE A 254 -6.77 -17.00 6.17
N CYS A 255 -5.48 -17.00 6.47
CA CYS A 255 -4.47 -17.90 5.91
C CYS A 255 -3.69 -18.58 7.03
N PRO A 256 -4.24 -19.65 7.65
CA PRO A 256 -3.73 -20.22 8.90
C PRO A 256 -2.28 -20.73 8.86
N PHE A 257 -1.76 -21.04 7.67
CA PHE A 257 -0.40 -21.58 7.49
C PHE A 257 0.60 -20.57 6.94
N ASP A 258 0.20 -19.31 6.86
CA ASP A 258 1.10 -18.26 6.42
C ASP A 258 2.10 -17.90 7.51
N PRO A 259 3.43 -18.10 7.29
CA PRO A 259 4.46 -17.85 8.29
C PRO A 259 4.98 -16.41 8.27
N VAL A 260 4.26 -15.49 7.61
CA VAL A 260 4.73 -14.12 7.40
C VAL A 260 5.16 -13.47 8.73
N GLY A 261 6.39 -12.93 8.77
CA GLY A 261 6.94 -12.16 9.88
C GLY A 261 6.90 -10.66 9.60
N HIS A 262 7.42 -9.85 10.54
CA HIS A 262 7.26 -8.39 10.55
C HIS A 262 7.62 -7.71 9.23
N ILE A 263 8.84 -7.91 8.72
CA ILE A 263 9.27 -7.31 7.45
C ILE A 263 8.44 -7.87 6.28
N GLY A 264 8.14 -9.16 6.34
CA GLY A 264 7.36 -9.86 5.33
C GLY A 264 5.95 -9.28 5.13
N GLU A 265 5.34 -8.73 6.19
CA GLU A 265 3.98 -8.17 6.14
C GLU A 265 3.83 -7.04 5.11
N ALA A 266 4.89 -6.27 4.85
CA ALA A 266 4.87 -5.23 3.82
C ALA A 266 4.76 -5.79 2.39
N TYR A 267 5.19 -7.03 2.17
CA TYR A 267 5.30 -7.66 0.85
C TYR A 267 4.34 -8.83 0.65
N ASP A 268 3.61 -9.20 1.69
CA ASP A 268 2.73 -10.37 1.65
C ASP A 268 1.43 -10.12 0.89
N LEU A 269 1.10 -11.02 -0.04
CA LEU A 269 -0.09 -10.89 -0.89
C LEU A 269 -1.39 -11.07 -0.12
N ASN A 270 -1.40 -11.82 1.01
CA ASN A 270 -2.56 -11.97 1.88
C ASN A 270 -2.79 -10.66 2.64
N VAL A 271 -1.72 -10.03 3.16
CA VAL A 271 -1.78 -8.69 3.77
C VAL A 271 -2.31 -7.67 2.78
N TRP A 272 -1.81 -7.64 1.54
CA TRP A 272 -2.31 -6.71 0.51
C TRP A 272 -3.78 -6.93 0.20
N HIS A 273 -4.23 -8.18 0.22
CA HIS A 273 -5.66 -8.49 0.05
C HIS A 273 -6.49 -7.89 1.19
N LEU A 274 -6.04 -8.04 2.43
CA LEU A 274 -6.70 -7.46 3.60
C LEU A 274 -6.70 -5.93 3.56
N VAL A 275 -5.60 -5.30 3.12
CA VAL A 275 -5.53 -3.85 2.90
C VAL A 275 -6.57 -3.41 1.88
N ARG A 276 -6.67 -4.06 0.72
CA ARG A 276 -7.68 -3.75 -0.29
C ARG A 276 -9.11 -3.89 0.25
N ALA A 277 -9.36 -4.95 1.00
CA ALA A 277 -10.67 -5.17 1.65
C ALA A 277 -10.99 -4.10 2.70
N ALA A 278 -9.98 -3.54 3.36
CA ALA A 278 -10.15 -2.44 4.31
C ALA A 278 -10.42 -1.10 3.61
N LEU A 279 -9.74 -0.84 2.48
CA LEU A 279 -9.91 0.37 1.69
C LEU A 279 -11.26 0.41 0.94
N ASP A 280 -11.72 -0.73 0.45
CA ASP A 280 -13.01 -0.86 -0.26
C ASP A 280 -13.81 -2.07 0.27
N PRO A 281 -14.49 -1.94 1.41
CA PRO A 281 -15.26 -3.03 2.01
C PRO A 281 -16.43 -3.54 1.13
N HIS A 282 -16.94 -2.70 0.24
CA HIS A 282 -18.05 -3.08 -0.66
C HIS A 282 -17.60 -4.00 -1.79
N ARG A 283 -16.31 -4.00 -2.11
CA ARG A 283 -15.70 -4.89 -3.11
C ARG A 283 -14.82 -5.96 -2.49
N ALA A 284 -14.84 -6.07 -1.16
CA ALA A 284 -14.08 -7.09 -0.46
C ALA A 284 -14.53 -8.48 -0.87
N THR A 285 -13.58 -9.34 -1.20
CA THR A 285 -13.79 -10.76 -1.49
C THR A 285 -12.97 -11.59 -0.50
N PRO A 286 -13.35 -12.84 -0.22
CA PRO A 286 -12.45 -13.75 0.49
C PRO A 286 -11.11 -13.91 -0.24
N ILE A 287 -10.04 -14.18 0.50
CA ILE A 287 -8.75 -14.52 -0.12
C ILE A 287 -8.92 -15.81 -0.93
N PRO A 288 -8.73 -15.78 -2.26
CA PRO A 288 -9.07 -16.93 -3.10
C PRO A 288 -8.09 -18.10 -2.92
N VAL A 289 -6.82 -17.78 -2.69
CA VAL A 289 -5.73 -18.71 -2.44
C VAL A 289 -4.73 -18.01 -1.54
N CYS A 290 -4.38 -18.63 -0.43
CA CYS A 290 -3.36 -18.09 0.46
C CYS A 290 -1.97 -18.19 -0.20
N ALA A 291 -1.27 -17.08 -0.23
CA ALA A 291 0.16 -17.07 -0.50
C ALA A 291 0.93 -17.59 0.72
N VAL A 292 2.21 -17.86 0.54
CA VAL A 292 3.13 -18.17 1.62
C VAL A 292 4.06 -16.99 1.76
N GLY A 293 3.91 -16.25 2.82
CA GLY A 293 4.71 -15.07 3.13
C GLY A 293 6.12 -15.43 3.61
N SER A 294 6.98 -14.42 3.63
CA SER A 294 8.33 -14.54 4.20
C SER A 294 8.28 -14.43 5.72
N PRO A 295 8.97 -15.29 6.46
CA PRO A 295 9.06 -15.17 7.91
C PRO A 295 9.91 -13.96 8.39
N GLY A 296 10.58 -13.22 7.49
CA GLY A 296 11.39 -12.05 7.80
C GLY A 296 12.81 -12.13 7.26
#